data_c22b755c79cf92e20c32f371d8729189
#
_entry.id   c22b755c79cf92e20c32f371d8729189
#
_cell.length_a   1.000
_cell.length_b   1.000
_cell.length_c   1.000
_cell.angle_alpha   90.00
_cell.angle_beta   90.00
_cell.angle_gamma   90.00
#
_symmetry.space_group_name_H-M   'P 1'
#
loop_
_entity.id
_entity.type
_entity.pdbx_description
1 polymer ?
#
loop_
_entity_poly.entity_id
_entity_poly.type
_entity_poly.pdbx_seq_one_letter_code
_entity_poly.pdbx_strand_id
1 'polypeptide(L)'
;MKKVFNYLKNEKVYLFSLLLMIIGVALGDPGILMAEATIAPAVPDGGTANEGHEGLNTQLNGQDGSVTTLERGGETADIIAEDIDEEIAKFRPDFFPVDTIARKAAKKKKKVNYVVKHYGIDASRISCSTNAAHVEAVSKKRLTLPIDVSDGKVFNVYDTINVRGVDGYAPDGSTATPGIDLMLYVVALDSSSGLPVVVAINGKKQNAGDVECYVPSIPEGTDLFCMAKAGSESQLFCPPTNQAPVPQEVYMQRKMSNTKFTDYFENVKKKVAWDKEDVMENDLWEFRRKCEASYLLGIKGKITINDSQYPNRGAENVYFQEGVMWSIKKHYEYTKGRFTFNDFIGITKMKFTGNNGSKEAFVGVGKDLLEEMMKVDYTLTKDINVKPREKWGIKFQAFESSFGTMNIVHLPILDEVKLSDIGICLDLDMLVLYYMMEEKRRIDMETQGEAAERNVTIQTDCLTLKGYSHLIIKPNTSGFNDAQPDLVKAKTSSDLPSSGNTEGSILYLTSDVAASEINEELKAGQLAQWNGTKWVKYEGDVYVGV
;
A
#
# COMPACT_ATOMS: atom_id res chain seq x y z
N MET A 1 -25.65 -40.68 -3.24
CA MET A 1 -25.08 -41.36 -2.08
C MET A 1 -23.62 -41.81 -2.24
N LYS A 2 -23.17 -42.41 -3.34
CA LYS A 2 -21.72 -42.78 -3.51
C LYS A 2 -20.72 -41.60 -3.43
N LYS A 3 -21.05 -40.41 -3.96
CA LYS A 3 -20.18 -39.22 -3.90
C LYS A 3 -20.01 -38.64 -2.47
N VAL A 4 -21.06 -38.69 -1.66
CA VAL A 4 -21.04 -38.22 -0.27
C VAL A 4 -20.24 -39.17 0.62
N PHE A 5 -20.30 -40.48 0.32
CA PHE A 5 -19.54 -41.49 1.06
C PHE A 5 -18.01 -41.38 0.82
N ASN A 6 -17.61 -41.01 -0.40
CA ASN A 6 -16.20 -40.77 -0.70
C ASN A 6 -15.70 -39.48 -0.05
N TYR A 7 -16.52 -38.45 0.05
CA TYR A 7 -16.15 -37.19 0.73
C TYR A 7 -15.92 -37.43 2.23
N LEU A 8 -16.81 -38.16 2.90
CA LEU A 8 -16.68 -38.52 4.32
C LEU A 8 -15.49 -39.44 4.61
N LYS A 9 -15.05 -40.22 3.63
CA LYS A 9 -13.89 -41.09 3.76
C LYS A 9 -12.58 -40.29 3.72
N ASN A 10 -12.52 -39.26 2.89
CA ASN A 10 -11.36 -38.35 2.82
C ASN A 10 -11.23 -37.49 4.07
N GLU A 11 -12.32 -36.95 4.61
CA GLU A 11 -12.28 -36.16 5.85
C GLU A 11 -11.77 -36.99 7.04
N LYS A 12 -12.12 -38.26 7.14
CA LYS A 12 -11.59 -39.12 8.20
C LYS A 12 -10.08 -39.37 8.09
N VAL A 13 -9.55 -39.41 6.89
CA VAL A 13 -8.11 -39.55 6.65
C VAL A 13 -7.40 -38.26 7.04
N TYR A 14 -7.94 -37.10 6.70
CA TYR A 14 -7.38 -35.79 7.13
C TYR A 14 -7.44 -35.60 8.65
N LEU A 15 -8.55 -35.96 9.28
CA LEU A 15 -8.70 -35.93 10.73
C LEU A 15 -7.72 -36.88 11.44
N PHE A 16 -7.47 -38.05 10.87
CA PHE A 16 -6.53 -39.00 11.42
C PHE A 16 -5.08 -38.54 11.25
N SER A 17 -4.71 -37.93 10.11
CA SER A 17 -3.40 -37.34 9.89
C SER A 17 -3.16 -36.11 10.78
N LEU A 18 -4.19 -35.28 10.97
CA LEU A 18 -4.14 -34.13 11.89
C LEU A 18 -4.00 -34.58 13.35
N LEU A 19 -4.70 -35.65 13.75
CA LEU A 19 -4.59 -36.23 15.08
C LEU A 19 -3.20 -36.82 15.33
N LEU A 20 -2.61 -37.50 14.35
CA LEU A 20 -1.23 -38.00 14.40
C LEU A 20 -0.21 -36.86 14.50
N MET A 21 -0.43 -35.75 13.78
CA MET A 21 0.40 -34.55 13.85
C MET A 21 0.34 -33.90 15.24
N ILE A 22 -0.83 -33.81 15.84
CA ILE A 22 -1.01 -33.26 17.19
C ILE A 22 -0.34 -34.17 18.25
N ILE A 23 -0.44 -35.49 18.11
CA ILE A 23 0.20 -36.45 19.01
C ILE A 23 1.73 -36.36 18.89
N GLY A 24 2.28 -36.21 17.67
CA GLY A 24 3.72 -36.03 17.45
C GLY A 24 4.26 -34.78 18.12
N VAL A 25 3.55 -33.66 18.01
CA VAL A 25 3.91 -32.39 18.67
C VAL A 25 3.80 -32.49 20.20
N ALA A 26 2.80 -33.22 20.72
CA ALA A 26 2.60 -33.39 22.15
C ALA A 26 3.68 -34.28 22.81
N LEU A 27 4.30 -35.18 22.06
CA LEU A 27 5.38 -36.07 22.55
C LEU A 27 6.78 -35.44 22.43
N GLY A 28 6.89 -34.25 21.84
CA GLY A 28 8.16 -33.51 21.78
C GLY A 28 9.24 -34.13 20.90
N ASP A 29 8.89 -35.08 20.05
CA ASP A 29 9.83 -35.75 19.15
C ASP A 29 9.49 -35.45 17.67
N PRO A 30 10.09 -34.39 17.07
CA PRO A 30 9.87 -34.05 15.66
C PRO A 30 10.41 -35.12 14.70
N GLY A 31 11.17 -36.09 15.17
CA GLY A 31 11.73 -37.17 14.36
C GLY A 31 10.71 -38.21 13.86
N ILE A 32 9.53 -38.29 14.51
CA ILE A 32 8.50 -39.26 14.13
C ILE A 32 7.74 -38.83 12.84
N LEU A 33 7.74 -37.52 12.53
CA LEU A 33 7.02 -36.99 11.36
C LEU A 33 7.86 -36.92 10.08
N MET A 34 9.18 -37.08 10.21
CA MET A 34 10.12 -37.08 9.09
C MET A 34 11.00 -38.34 9.14
N ALA A 35 10.43 -39.47 9.51
CA ALA A 35 10.98 -40.70 9.06
C ALA A 35 10.72 -40.83 7.54
N GLU A 36 11.35 -39.97 6.72
CA GLU A 36 11.90 -40.49 5.51
C GLU A 36 12.70 -41.71 5.98
N ALA A 37 12.21 -42.90 5.69
CA ALA A 37 13.06 -44.07 5.68
C ALA A 37 14.13 -43.77 4.63
N THR A 38 15.18 -43.08 5.01
CA THR A 38 16.45 -43.17 4.33
C THR A 38 16.80 -44.63 4.50
N ILE A 39 16.27 -45.45 3.58
CA ILE A 39 16.83 -46.73 3.29
C ILE A 39 18.22 -46.35 2.82
N ALA A 40 19.19 -46.39 3.75
CA ALA A 40 20.59 -46.32 3.36
C ALA A 40 20.72 -47.35 2.23
N PRO A 41 21.23 -46.96 1.04
CA PRO A 41 21.44 -47.93 -0.01
C PRO A 41 22.22 -49.05 0.65
N ALA A 42 21.66 -50.26 0.64
CA ALA A 42 22.37 -51.42 1.15
C ALA A 42 23.71 -51.41 0.40
N VAL A 43 24.80 -51.22 1.13
CA VAL A 43 26.11 -51.36 0.55
C VAL A 43 26.08 -52.77 -0.05
N PRO A 44 26.25 -52.91 -1.36
CA PRO A 44 26.23 -54.23 -1.96
C PRO A 44 27.27 -55.04 -1.23
N ASP A 45 26.80 -56.00 -0.44
CA ASP A 45 27.66 -56.97 0.17
C ASP A 45 28.39 -57.64 -1.00
N GLY A 46 29.71 -57.47 -1.06
CA GLY A 46 30.47 -57.84 -2.22
C GLY A 46 30.19 -59.31 -2.51
N GLY A 47 29.31 -59.52 -3.49
CA GLY A 47 28.99 -60.87 -3.93
C GLY A 47 30.28 -61.63 -4.28
N THR A 48 30.51 -62.72 -3.62
CA THR A 48 31.60 -63.66 -3.99
C THR A 48 31.35 -64.05 -5.43
N ALA A 49 32.19 -63.54 -6.32
CA ALA A 49 32.16 -63.91 -7.73
C ALA A 49 32.26 -65.42 -7.83
N ASN A 50 31.24 -66.11 -8.33
CA ASN A 50 31.30 -67.46 -8.70
C ASN A 50 32.30 -67.61 -9.88
N GLU A 51 33.40 -68.35 -9.69
CA GLU A 51 34.37 -68.60 -10.73
C GLU A 51 33.66 -69.13 -11.99
N GLY A 52 33.55 -68.32 -13.02
CA GLY A 52 33.07 -68.74 -14.33
C GLY A 52 32.06 -67.89 -15.04
N HIS A 53 31.32 -67.01 -14.34
CA HIS A 53 30.43 -66.06 -14.95
C HIS A 53 30.51 -64.72 -14.21
N GLU A 54 31.29 -63.80 -14.72
CA GLU A 54 31.31 -62.46 -14.22
C GLU A 54 29.93 -61.79 -14.44
N GLY A 55 29.20 -61.66 -13.38
CA GLY A 55 28.53 -60.46 -13.05
C GLY A 55 27.25 -60.14 -13.76
N LEU A 56 26.64 -60.94 -14.60
CA LEU A 56 25.36 -60.61 -15.26
C LEU A 56 24.11 -61.11 -14.52
N ASN A 57 24.29 -62.03 -13.53
CA ASN A 57 23.17 -62.58 -12.79
C ASN A 57 23.31 -62.38 -11.29
N THR A 58 22.44 -61.61 -10.70
CA THR A 58 22.32 -61.47 -9.25
C THR A 58 21.39 -62.53 -8.69
N GLN A 59 21.85 -63.31 -7.71
CA GLN A 59 21.01 -64.31 -7.04
C GLN A 59 20.09 -63.62 -6.05
N LEU A 60 18.81 -63.87 -6.18
CA LEU A 60 17.76 -63.29 -5.36
C LEU A 60 17.63 -64.11 -4.06
N ASN A 61 18.05 -63.56 -2.92
CA ASN A 61 17.98 -64.18 -1.60
C ASN A 61 16.79 -63.67 -0.80
N GLY A 62 15.66 -64.34 -0.83
CA GLY A 62 14.54 -64.15 0.11
C GLY A 62 14.44 -65.35 1.05
N GLN A 63 13.96 -65.17 2.29
CA GLN A 63 13.79 -66.24 3.29
C GLN A 63 12.87 -67.37 2.83
N ASP A 64 11.94 -67.09 1.94
CA ASP A 64 10.95 -68.04 1.37
C ASP A 64 11.07 -68.20 -0.15
N GLY A 65 12.11 -67.60 -0.76
CA GLY A 65 12.29 -67.56 -2.22
C GLY A 65 11.38 -66.58 -2.94
N SER A 66 10.61 -65.77 -2.23
CA SER A 66 9.77 -64.75 -2.84
C SER A 66 10.57 -63.48 -3.18
N VAL A 67 10.21 -62.85 -4.30
CA VAL A 67 10.80 -61.59 -4.75
C VAL A 67 10.11 -60.45 -4.03
N THR A 68 10.79 -59.83 -3.07
CA THR A 68 10.25 -58.65 -2.36
C THR A 68 10.99 -57.38 -2.76
N THR A 69 10.30 -56.26 -2.75
CA THR A 69 10.87 -54.93 -3.07
C THR A 69 11.86 -54.44 -2.02
N LEU A 70 11.72 -54.90 -0.75
CA LEU A 70 12.58 -54.52 0.37
C LEU A 70 14.00 -55.11 0.30
N GLU A 71 14.13 -56.37 -0.16
CA GLU A 71 15.40 -57.07 -0.21
C GLU A 71 16.25 -56.68 -1.42
N ARG A 72 15.72 -55.83 -2.32
CA ARG A 72 16.33 -55.58 -3.63
C ARG A 72 16.58 -54.12 -3.93
N GLY A 73 16.46 -53.26 -2.96
CA GLY A 73 16.68 -51.83 -3.12
C GLY A 73 18.08 -51.43 -3.57
N GLY A 74 19.08 -52.37 -3.51
CA GLY A 74 20.45 -52.08 -3.91
C GLY A 74 20.82 -52.58 -5.31
N GLU A 75 20.40 -53.84 -5.66
CA GLU A 75 20.91 -54.49 -6.86
C GLU A 75 19.95 -54.51 -8.06
N THR A 76 18.66 -54.38 -7.82
CA THR A 76 17.61 -54.44 -8.86
C THR A 76 16.65 -53.25 -8.83
N ALA A 77 17.03 -52.16 -8.21
CA ALA A 77 16.21 -50.93 -8.16
C ALA A 77 15.80 -50.41 -9.55
N ASP A 78 16.67 -50.63 -10.54
CA ASP A 78 16.44 -50.21 -11.93
C ASP A 78 15.41 -51.08 -12.67
N ILE A 79 15.08 -52.31 -12.14
CA ILE A 79 14.11 -53.22 -12.76
C ILE A 79 12.70 -52.87 -12.33
N ILE A 80 12.52 -52.31 -11.13
CA ILE A 80 11.22 -51.92 -10.59
C ILE A 80 10.95 -50.49 -11.03
N ALA A 81 9.92 -50.28 -11.82
CA ALA A 81 9.49 -48.95 -12.21
C ALA A 81 8.98 -48.19 -10.98
N GLU A 82 9.46 -46.97 -10.79
CA GLU A 82 8.92 -46.05 -9.81
C GLU A 82 7.46 -45.74 -10.18
N ASP A 83 6.59 -45.77 -9.20
CA ASP A 83 5.20 -45.33 -9.37
C ASP A 83 5.17 -43.80 -9.27
N ILE A 84 5.21 -43.14 -10.41
CA ILE A 84 5.28 -41.68 -10.52
C ILE A 84 3.92 -41.19 -11.01
N ASP A 85 3.34 -40.23 -10.29
CA ASP A 85 2.20 -39.45 -10.79
C ASP A 85 2.70 -38.55 -11.95
N GLU A 86 2.19 -38.80 -13.15
CA GLU A 86 2.58 -38.03 -14.34
C GLU A 86 1.95 -36.62 -14.33
N GLU A 87 0.96 -36.35 -13.49
CA GLU A 87 0.27 -35.07 -13.39
C GLU A 87 1.04 -34.10 -12.48
N ILE A 88 1.36 -32.92 -13.01
CA ILE A 88 2.03 -31.85 -12.25
C ILE A 88 0.98 -30.92 -11.63
N ALA A 89 0.91 -30.88 -10.30
CA ALA A 89 0.10 -29.91 -9.60
C ALA A 89 0.76 -28.53 -9.65
N LYS A 90 0.09 -27.55 -10.29
CA LYS A 90 0.59 -26.17 -10.42
C LYS A 90 0.03 -25.31 -9.27
N PHE A 91 0.83 -25.08 -8.23
CA PHE A 91 0.48 -24.23 -7.07
C PHE A 91 0.99 -22.81 -7.27
N ARG A 92 0.33 -22.03 -8.11
CA ARG A 92 0.71 -20.64 -8.35
C ARG A 92 -0.53 -19.75 -8.45
N PRO A 93 -0.46 -18.49 -7.96
CA PRO A 93 -1.56 -17.55 -8.15
C PRO A 93 -1.56 -17.04 -9.59
N ASP A 94 -2.54 -17.42 -10.39
CA ASP A 94 -2.69 -16.97 -11.78
C ASP A 94 -3.40 -15.61 -11.91
N PHE A 95 -3.51 -14.85 -10.81
CA PHE A 95 -4.29 -13.64 -10.74
C PHE A 95 -3.40 -12.39 -10.63
N PHE A 96 -3.39 -11.57 -11.69
CA PHE A 96 -2.62 -10.33 -11.81
C PHE A 96 -3.55 -9.15 -12.13
N PRO A 97 -4.26 -8.61 -11.13
CA PRO A 97 -5.29 -7.59 -11.37
C PRO A 97 -4.73 -6.31 -11.99
N VAL A 98 -3.59 -5.82 -11.52
CA VAL A 98 -3.00 -4.56 -11.99
C VAL A 98 -2.45 -4.70 -13.41
N ASP A 99 -1.78 -5.80 -13.74
CA ASP A 99 -1.36 -6.08 -15.11
C ASP A 99 -2.57 -6.20 -16.06
N THR A 100 -3.63 -6.86 -15.61
CA THR A 100 -4.88 -7.00 -16.37
C THR A 100 -5.54 -5.64 -16.62
N ILE A 101 -5.60 -4.78 -15.61
CA ILE A 101 -6.14 -3.42 -15.72
C ILE A 101 -5.26 -2.56 -16.63
N ALA A 102 -3.94 -2.62 -16.50
CA ALA A 102 -3.01 -1.91 -17.38
C ALA A 102 -3.22 -2.28 -18.85
N ARG A 103 -3.47 -3.57 -19.13
CA ARG A 103 -3.67 -4.08 -20.50
C ARG A 103 -5.07 -3.83 -21.06
N LYS A 104 -6.13 -3.93 -20.23
CA LYS A 104 -7.53 -3.93 -20.67
C LYS A 104 -8.28 -2.63 -20.37
N ALA A 105 -7.96 -1.94 -19.26
CA ALA A 105 -8.72 -0.80 -18.78
C ALA A 105 -7.99 0.54 -18.98
N ALA A 106 -6.66 0.58 -18.85
CA ALA A 106 -5.90 1.81 -18.98
C ALA A 106 -5.94 2.39 -20.40
N LYS A 107 -5.91 3.72 -20.49
CA LYS A 107 -5.83 4.43 -21.78
C LYS A 107 -4.45 4.21 -22.40
N LYS A 108 -4.37 3.44 -23.47
CA LYS A 108 -3.11 3.12 -24.16
C LYS A 108 -2.66 4.26 -25.07
N LYS A 109 -1.40 4.69 -24.94
CA LYS A 109 -0.78 5.72 -25.78
C LYS A 109 0.59 5.30 -26.26
N LYS A 110 0.76 5.08 -27.56
CA LYS A 110 2.04 4.75 -28.15
C LYS A 110 2.98 5.96 -28.13
N LYS A 111 4.24 5.72 -27.74
CA LYS A 111 5.33 6.70 -27.69
C LYS A 111 6.59 6.14 -28.35
N VAL A 112 7.47 7.01 -28.78
CA VAL A 112 8.71 6.62 -29.50
C VAL A 112 9.93 6.71 -28.58
N ASN A 113 9.91 7.63 -27.60
CA ASN A 113 11.03 7.88 -26.71
C ASN A 113 10.81 7.24 -25.33
N TYR A 114 11.87 6.76 -24.70
CA TYR A 114 11.83 6.23 -23.32
C TYR A 114 11.39 7.27 -22.29
N VAL A 115 11.66 8.54 -22.54
CA VAL A 115 11.27 9.67 -21.70
C VAL A 115 10.00 10.28 -22.24
N VAL A 116 8.92 10.25 -21.49
CA VAL A 116 7.62 10.81 -21.85
C VAL A 116 7.28 11.96 -20.93
N LYS A 117 7.02 13.13 -21.50
CA LYS A 117 6.48 14.28 -20.77
C LYS A 117 4.98 14.36 -20.94
N HIS A 118 4.26 14.48 -19.85
CA HIS A 118 2.85 14.79 -19.85
C HIS A 118 2.58 16.03 -18.99
N TYR A 119 1.56 16.76 -19.36
CA TYR A 119 1.22 18.02 -18.71
C TYR A 119 -0.06 17.84 -17.93
N GLY A 120 -0.07 18.33 -16.70
CA GLY A 120 -1.23 18.39 -15.84
C GLY A 120 -1.48 19.83 -15.43
N ILE A 121 -2.74 20.19 -15.33
CA ILE A 121 -3.19 21.42 -14.69
C ILE A 121 -4.18 20.99 -13.61
N ASP A 122 -3.99 21.49 -12.42
CA ASP A 122 -4.91 21.26 -11.30
C ASP A 122 -5.75 22.52 -11.07
N ALA A 123 -6.86 22.40 -10.38
CA ALA A 123 -7.60 23.57 -9.92
C ALA A 123 -6.73 24.39 -8.97
N SER A 124 -6.84 25.70 -9.03
CA SER A 124 -6.17 26.58 -8.07
C SER A 124 -6.58 26.22 -6.66
N ARG A 125 -5.60 26.18 -5.77
CA ARG A 125 -5.91 26.19 -4.34
C ARG A 125 -6.64 27.50 -4.01
N ILE A 126 -7.74 27.38 -3.31
CA ILE A 126 -8.54 28.52 -2.83
C ILE A 126 -8.41 28.72 -1.32
N SER A 127 -7.60 27.89 -0.67
CA SER A 127 -7.41 27.93 0.78
C SER A 127 -5.96 27.69 1.15
N CYS A 128 -5.51 28.32 2.21
CA CYS A 128 -4.27 28.05 2.92
C CYS A 128 -4.48 28.36 4.41
N SER A 129 -3.48 28.05 5.25
CA SER A 129 -3.54 28.36 6.69
C SER A 129 -2.42 29.33 7.06
N THR A 130 -2.62 30.10 8.12
CA THR A 130 -1.58 30.98 8.67
C THR A 130 -0.47 30.14 9.29
N ASN A 131 0.81 30.51 9.04
CA ASN A 131 1.99 29.85 9.60
C ASN A 131 2.48 30.48 10.90
N ALA A 132 1.95 31.62 11.26
CA ALA A 132 2.23 32.31 12.51
C ALA A 132 1.03 33.13 12.96
N ALA A 133 0.91 33.35 14.25
CA ALA A 133 -0.14 34.20 14.80
C ALA A 133 0.13 35.68 14.47
N HIS A 134 -0.93 36.39 14.06
CA HIS A 134 -0.92 37.85 13.96
C HIS A 134 -1.45 38.47 15.26
N VAL A 135 -0.65 39.34 15.84
CA VAL A 135 -1.06 40.13 16.99
C VAL A 135 -1.59 41.49 16.49
N GLU A 136 -2.76 41.87 16.96
CA GLU A 136 -3.42 43.13 16.67
C GLU A 136 -2.49 44.34 16.88
N ALA A 137 -2.40 45.22 15.89
CA ALA A 137 -1.62 46.44 15.96
C ALA A 137 -2.44 47.64 15.44
N VAL A 138 -2.93 48.45 16.36
CA VAL A 138 -3.81 49.61 16.07
C VAL A 138 -3.19 50.60 15.08
N SER A 139 -1.85 50.74 15.09
CA SER A 139 -1.13 51.63 14.18
C SER A 139 -0.95 51.10 12.76
N LYS A 140 -1.24 49.82 12.51
CA LYS A 140 -1.02 49.15 11.23
C LYS A 140 -2.37 48.78 10.59
N LYS A 141 -2.87 49.62 9.70
CA LYS A 141 -4.08 49.33 8.90
C LYS A 141 -3.84 48.31 7.79
N ARG A 142 -2.59 48.09 7.39
CA ARG A 142 -2.17 47.08 6.38
C ARG A 142 -1.32 46.03 7.01
N LEU A 143 -1.66 44.77 6.72
CA LEU A 143 -0.97 43.60 7.22
C LEU A 143 -0.44 42.77 6.05
N THR A 144 0.86 42.39 6.07
CA THR A 144 1.34 41.29 5.24
C THR A 144 0.92 39.99 5.93
N LEU A 145 0.13 39.14 5.24
CA LEU A 145 -0.40 37.91 5.84
C LEU A 145 0.73 36.97 6.24
N PRO A 146 0.70 36.42 7.47
CA PRO A 146 1.67 35.45 7.94
C PRO A 146 1.33 34.05 7.40
N ILE A 147 1.66 33.80 6.14
CA ILE A 147 1.50 32.53 5.44
C ILE A 147 2.82 32.10 4.83
N ASP A 148 2.92 30.82 4.46
CA ASP A 148 4.11 30.34 3.75
C ASP A 148 4.25 31.01 2.38
N VAL A 149 5.49 31.29 1.98
CA VAL A 149 5.80 31.90 0.68
C VAL A 149 5.26 31.07 -0.50
N SER A 150 5.22 29.75 -0.35
CA SER A 150 4.63 28.84 -1.33
C SER A 150 3.12 29.04 -1.50
N ASP A 151 2.44 29.46 -0.44
CA ASP A 151 1.00 29.70 -0.41
C ASP A 151 0.62 31.13 -0.80
N GLY A 152 1.57 32.03 -0.86
CA GLY A 152 1.35 33.41 -1.34
C GLY A 152 0.74 33.48 -2.74
N LYS A 153 0.97 32.46 -3.57
CA LYS A 153 0.39 32.35 -4.92
C LYS A 153 -1.11 32.04 -4.96
N VAL A 154 -1.73 31.71 -3.82
CA VAL A 154 -3.17 31.47 -3.70
C VAL A 154 -3.94 32.79 -3.86
N PHE A 155 -3.34 33.90 -3.43
CA PHE A 155 -3.98 35.20 -3.39
C PHE A 155 -3.37 36.17 -4.40
N ASN A 156 -4.22 36.98 -4.99
CA ASN A 156 -3.83 38.04 -5.92
C ASN A 156 -4.42 39.39 -5.48
N VAL A 157 -3.91 40.45 -6.08
CA VAL A 157 -4.46 41.78 -5.83
C VAL A 157 -5.95 41.83 -6.18
N TYR A 158 -6.73 42.45 -5.32
CA TYR A 158 -8.19 42.58 -5.36
C TYR A 158 -8.98 41.35 -4.92
N ASP A 159 -8.33 40.24 -4.56
CA ASP A 159 -9.03 39.10 -3.97
C ASP A 159 -9.60 39.48 -2.59
N THR A 160 -10.76 38.94 -2.27
CA THR A 160 -11.33 38.96 -0.92
C THR A 160 -11.00 37.63 -0.22
N ILE A 161 -10.67 37.70 1.07
CA ILE A 161 -10.27 36.55 1.87
C ILE A 161 -11.23 36.43 3.06
N ASN A 162 -11.82 35.27 3.23
CA ASN A 162 -12.54 34.90 4.44
C ASN A 162 -11.56 34.24 5.43
N VAL A 163 -11.52 34.76 6.64
CA VAL A 163 -10.70 34.22 7.75
C VAL A 163 -11.62 33.43 8.67
N ARG A 164 -11.60 32.11 8.54
CA ARG A 164 -12.55 31.26 9.20
C ARG A 164 -12.31 31.14 10.70
N GLY A 165 -13.40 31.29 11.50
CA GLY A 165 -13.31 31.14 12.94
C GLY A 165 -12.72 32.34 13.68
N VAL A 166 -12.47 33.46 12.98
CA VAL A 166 -12.10 34.73 13.57
C VAL A 166 -13.27 35.70 13.37
N ASP A 167 -13.82 36.21 14.46
CA ASP A 167 -14.98 37.09 14.40
C ASP A 167 -14.64 38.46 13.79
N GLY A 168 -15.46 38.89 12.87
CA GLY A 168 -15.45 40.26 12.36
C GLY A 168 -16.12 41.24 13.32
N TYR A 169 -16.07 42.52 12.98
CA TYR A 169 -16.61 43.62 13.77
C TYR A 169 -17.81 44.25 13.09
N ALA A 170 -18.69 44.83 13.90
CA ALA A 170 -19.81 45.63 13.41
C ALA A 170 -19.30 46.86 12.62
N PRO A 171 -20.14 47.51 11.81
CA PRO A 171 -19.73 48.68 10.99
C PRO A 171 -19.10 49.82 11.78
N ASP A 172 -19.41 49.93 13.06
CA ASP A 172 -18.81 50.89 13.98
C ASP A 172 -17.35 50.54 14.35
N GLY A 173 -16.92 49.25 14.07
CA GLY A 173 -15.59 48.78 14.33
C GLY A 173 -15.25 48.59 15.80
N SER A 174 -16.19 48.72 16.71
CA SER A 174 -15.97 48.64 18.16
C SER A 174 -16.39 47.29 18.75
N THR A 175 -17.48 46.71 18.24
CA THR A 175 -18.08 45.51 18.78
C THR A 175 -17.83 44.31 17.86
N ALA A 176 -17.23 43.26 18.39
CA ALA A 176 -17.09 41.99 17.66
C ALA A 176 -18.46 41.36 17.42
N THR A 177 -18.68 40.82 16.24
CA THR A 177 -19.95 40.21 15.85
C THR A 177 -19.76 38.68 15.80
N PRO A 178 -20.12 37.94 16.85
CA PRO A 178 -19.92 36.50 16.91
C PRO A 178 -20.62 35.76 15.76
N GLY A 179 -19.92 34.82 15.14
CA GLY A 179 -20.42 33.99 14.04
C GLY A 179 -20.39 34.67 12.66
N ILE A 180 -19.87 35.90 12.55
CA ILE A 180 -19.55 36.51 11.26
C ILE A 180 -18.03 36.52 11.10
N ASP A 181 -17.52 35.74 10.13
CA ASP A 181 -16.10 35.66 9.88
C ASP A 181 -15.47 36.99 9.49
N LEU A 182 -14.22 37.19 9.88
CA LEU A 182 -13.40 38.31 9.46
C LEU A 182 -13.14 38.23 7.94
N MET A 183 -13.32 39.33 7.26
CA MET A 183 -13.11 39.48 5.83
C MET A 183 -11.97 40.45 5.56
N LEU A 184 -11.02 40.00 4.73
CA LEU A 184 -9.87 40.80 4.32
C LEU A 184 -9.91 41.06 2.82
N TYR A 185 -9.25 42.15 2.41
CA TYR A 185 -9.12 42.53 1.00
C TYR A 185 -7.64 42.71 0.66
N VAL A 186 -7.20 42.12 -0.43
CA VAL A 186 -5.80 42.18 -0.88
C VAL A 186 -5.58 43.48 -1.66
N VAL A 187 -4.81 44.36 -1.09
CA VAL A 187 -4.49 45.67 -1.70
C VAL A 187 -3.27 45.59 -2.59
N ALA A 188 -2.25 44.85 -2.18
CA ALA A 188 -0.98 44.72 -2.88
C ALA A 188 -0.33 43.36 -2.60
N LEU A 189 0.68 43.04 -3.36
CA LEU A 189 1.64 41.97 -3.01
C LEU A 189 2.93 42.63 -2.54
N ASP A 190 3.51 42.11 -1.48
CA ASP A 190 4.80 42.60 -1.00
C ASP A 190 5.89 42.29 -2.03
N SER A 191 6.66 43.29 -2.42
CA SER A 191 7.66 43.19 -3.48
C SER A 191 8.83 42.29 -3.12
N SER A 192 9.09 42.08 -1.84
CA SER A 192 10.22 41.27 -1.35
C SER A 192 9.87 39.79 -1.17
N SER A 193 8.71 39.52 -0.60
CA SER A 193 8.26 38.16 -0.27
C SER A 193 7.20 37.59 -1.22
N GLY A 194 6.54 38.46 -2.00
CA GLY A 194 5.38 38.07 -2.83
C GLY A 194 4.11 37.76 -2.03
N LEU A 195 4.13 38.01 -0.72
CA LEU A 195 3.01 37.74 0.15
C LEU A 195 1.90 38.82 0.02
N PRO A 196 0.63 38.47 0.22
CA PRO A 196 -0.47 39.41 0.11
C PRO A 196 -0.46 40.42 1.27
N VAL A 197 -0.57 41.69 0.92
CA VAL A 197 -0.80 42.79 1.85
C VAL A 197 -2.27 43.09 1.88
N VAL A 198 -2.89 42.94 3.05
CA VAL A 198 -4.34 43.00 3.23
C VAL A 198 -4.78 44.13 4.14
N VAL A 199 -6.02 44.53 3.96
CA VAL A 199 -6.78 45.39 4.86
C VAL A 199 -8.06 44.67 5.29
N ALA A 200 -8.52 44.91 6.50
CA ALA A 200 -9.77 44.31 6.96
C ALA A 200 -10.98 45.08 6.41
N ILE A 201 -11.98 44.33 5.92
CA ILE A 201 -13.27 44.91 5.45
C ILE A 201 -14.17 45.17 6.66
N ASN A 202 -14.34 44.15 7.51
CA ASN A 202 -15.12 44.22 8.75
C ASN A 202 -14.18 44.06 9.95
N GLY A 203 -13.09 44.81 9.94
CA GLY A 203 -12.13 44.83 11.02
C GLY A 203 -12.48 45.81 12.14
N LYS A 204 -11.52 45.99 13.03
CA LYS A 204 -11.64 46.89 14.18
C LYS A 204 -11.25 48.30 13.78
N LYS A 205 -11.93 49.31 14.34
CA LYS A 205 -11.63 50.74 14.14
C LYS A 205 -11.09 51.32 15.44
N GLN A 206 -10.16 52.27 15.32
CA GLN A 206 -9.70 53.02 16.46
C GLN A 206 -10.69 54.11 16.87
N ASN A 207 -11.27 54.78 15.87
CA ASN A 207 -12.32 55.82 16.04
C ASN A 207 -13.50 55.53 15.11
N ALA A 208 -14.70 55.86 15.51
CA ALA A 208 -15.93 55.63 14.73
C ALA A 208 -15.92 56.29 13.33
N GLY A 209 -15.11 57.35 13.13
CA GLY A 209 -14.94 58.04 11.85
C GLY A 209 -13.87 57.46 10.93
N ASP A 210 -13.14 56.44 11.35
CA ASP A 210 -12.07 55.84 10.52
C ASP A 210 -12.66 55.13 9.31
N VAL A 211 -12.12 55.42 8.13
CA VAL A 211 -12.51 54.79 6.87
C VAL A 211 -11.94 53.38 6.76
N GLU A 212 -10.68 53.21 7.14
CA GLU A 212 -9.97 51.90 7.08
C GLU A 212 -9.95 51.24 8.46
N CYS A 213 -10.25 49.95 8.47
CA CYS A 213 -10.14 49.09 9.65
C CYS A 213 -8.73 48.51 9.77
N TYR A 214 -8.30 48.23 10.99
CA TYR A 214 -7.09 47.40 11.19
C TYR A 214 -7.50 45.95 11.38
N VAL A 215 -6.54 45.06 11.09
CA VAL A 215 -6.75 43.61 11.17
C VAL A 215 -6.68 43.21 12.65
N PRO A 216 -7.71 42.57 13.20
CA PRO A 216 -7.69 42.02 14.56
C PRO A 216 -6.69 40.85 14.65
N SER A 217 -6.46 40.32 15.85
CA SER A 217 -5.57 39.17 16.03
C SER A 217 -6.10 37.93 15.31
N ILE A 218 -5.18 37.25 14.60
CA ILE A 218 -5.47 36.00 13.89
C ILE A 218 -4.56 34.93 14.49
N PRO A 219 -5.09 33.84 15.04
CA PRO A 219 -4.29 32.72 15.55
C PRO A 219 -3.46 32.03 14.44
N GLU A 220 -2.38 31.38 14.83
CA GLU A 220 -1.65 30.45 13.96
C GLU A 220 -2.54 29.26 13.59
N GLY A 221 -2.39 28.73 12.37
CA GLY A 221 -3.20 27.62 11.87
C GLY A 221 -4.61 27.99 11.44
N THR A 222 -4.97 29.29 11.41
CA THR A 222 -6.28 29.75 10.95
C THR A 222 -6.42 29.56 9.45
N ASP A 223 -7.56 28.97 9.01
CA ASP A 223 -7.87 28.76 7.61
C ASP A 223 -8.30 30.04 6.92
N LEU A 224 -7.68 30.32 5.78
CA LEU A 224 -7.94 31.45 4.90
C LEU A 224 -8.53 30.96 3.59
N PHE A 225 -9.66 31.52 3.18
CA PHE A 225 -10.34 31.16 1.92
C PHE A 225 -10.33 32.33 0.95
N CYS A 226 -9.76 32.12 -0.24
CA CYS A 226 -9.80 33.06 -1.33
C CYS A 226 -11.20 33.07 -1.96
N MET A 227 -11.77 34.23 -2.11
CA MET A 227 -13.05 34.44 -2.79
C MET A 227 -12.87 35.31 -4.05
N ALA A 228 -13.96 35.73 -4.64
CA ALA A 228 -13.94 36.55 -5.86
C ALA A 228 -13.22 37.89 -5.66
N LYS A 229 -12.67 38.39 -6.76
CA LYS A 229 -12.09 39.74 -6.81
C LYS A 229 -13.20 40.81 -6.69
N ALA A 230 -12.91 41.85 -5.93
CA ALA A 230 -13.76 42.99 -5.81
C ALA A 230 -13.07 44.24 -6.42
N GLY A 231 -13.75 44.91 -7.30
CA GLY A 231 -13.25 46.12 -7.94
C GLY A 231 -14.13 47.35 -7.61
N SER A 232 -13.59 48.56 -7.82
CA SER A 232 -14.34 49.79 -7.73
C SER A 232 -15.26 49.98 -8.95
N GLU A 233 -16.26 50.85 -8.83
CA GLU A 233 -17.23 51.14 -9.91
C GLU A 233 -16.56 51.55 -11.24
N SER A 234 -15.47 52.30 -11.17
CA SER A 234 -14.73 52.75 -12.34
C SER A 234 -13.66 51.76 -12.84
N GLN A 235 -13.45 50.63 -12.15
CA GLN A 235 -12.40 49.70 -12.48
C GLN A 235 -12.87 48.70 -13.53
N LEU A 236 -12.23 48.72 -14.71
CA LEU A 236 -12.54 47.81 -15.80
C LEU A 236 -11.63 46.57 -15.85
N PHE A 237 -10.41 46.66 -15.34
CA PHE A 237 -9.43 45.60 -15.42
C PHE A 237 -8.90 45.18 -14.04
N CYS A 238 -8.62 43.90 -13.88
CA CYS A 238 -7.90 43.37 -12.74
C CYS A 238 -6.65 42.61 -13.23
N PRO A 239 -5.62 42.43 -12.39
CA PRO A 239 -4.46 41.63 -12.76
C PRO A 239 -4.87 40.21 -13.21
N PRO A 240 -4.37 39.72 -14.36
CA PRO A 240 -4.70 38.38 -14.83
C PRO A 240 -4.13 37.33 -13.89
N THR A 241 -4.91 36.29 -13.65
CA THR A 241 -4.48 35.10 -12.91
C THR A 241 -4.41 33.94 -13.88
N ASN A 242 -3.24 33.71 -14.44
CA ASN A 242 -3.04 32.65 -15.42
C ASN A 242 -2.30 31.48 -14.78
N GLN A 243 -2.79 30.28 -15.06
CA GLN A 243 -2.12 29.04 -14.68
C GLN A 243 -1.56 28.37 -15.93
N ALA A 244 -0.37 27.83 -15.82
CA ALA A 244 0.26 27.04 -16.87
C ALA A 244 0.31 25.56 -16.47
N PRO A 245 0.07 24.64 -17.40
CA PRO A 245 0.25 23.22 -17.14
C PRO A 245 1.67 22.91 -16.73
N VAL A 246 1.85 22.12 -15.68
CA VAL A 246 3.15 21.67 -15.19
C VAL A 246 3.55 20.38 -15.90
N PRO A 247 4.75 20.31 -16.51
CA PRO A 247 5.25 19.07 -17.11
C PRO A 247 5.65 18.07 -16.00
N GLN A 248 5.18 16.84 -16.16
CA GLN A 248 5.63 15.69 -15.40
C GLN A 248 6.34 14.74 -16.37
N GLU A 249 7.48 14.20 -15.95
CA GLU A 249 8.31 13.33 -16.75
C GLU A 249 8.25 11.91 -16.18
N VAL A 250 7.97 10.93 -17.05
CA VAL A 250 7.93 9.50 -16.73
C VAL A 250 8.85 8.73 -17.67
N TYR A 251 9.40 7.62 -17.18
CA TYR A 251 10.29 6.75 -17.95
C TYR A 251 9.62 5.45 -18.29
N MET A 252 9.76 5.01 -19.54
CA MET A 252 9.33 3.68 -19.96
C MET A 252 10.44 2.68 -19.68
N GLN A 253 10.09 1.59 -19.01
CA GLN A 253 11.01 0.51 -18.71
C GLN A 253 10.90 -0.59 -19.75
N ARG A 254 12.05 -1.08 -20.24
CA ARG A 254 12.12 -2.28 -21.05
C ARG A 254 12.16 -3.49 -20.15
N LYS A 255 11.12 -4.30 -20.21
CA LYS A 255 10.94 -5.55 -19.47
C LYS A 255 11.21 -6.71 -20.39
N MET A 256 11.96 -7.71 -19.94
CA MET A 256 12.37 -8.84 -20.75
C MET A 256 12.32 -10.11 -19.93
N SER A 257 11.93 -11.22 -20.56
CA SER A 257 12.14 -12.58 -20.08
C SER A 257 12.71 -13.42 -21.20
N ASN A 258 13.48 -14.44 -20.85
CA ASN A 258 14.15 -15.31 -21.82
C ASN A 258 14.15 -16.74 -21.32
N THR A 259 13.65 -17.64 -22.12
CA THR A 259 13.65 -19.08 -21.90
C THR A 259 14.41 -19.75 -23.02
N LYS A 260 15.28 -20.71 -22.68
CA LYS A 260 16.11 -21.42 -23.65
C LYS A 260 15.91 -22.91 -23.47
N PHE A 261 15.72 -23.63 -24.57
CA PHE A 261 15.54 -25.07 -24.62
C PHE A 261 16.57 -25.68 -25.53
N THR A 262 17.11 -26.85 -25.16
CA THR A 262 17.97 -27.64 -26.03
C THR A 262 17.13 -28.64 -26.80
N ASP A 263 17.59 -29.05 -27.99
CA ASP A 263 16.94 -30.09 -28.78
C ASP A 263 16.83 -31.42 -28.01
N TYR A 264 17.76 -31.67 -27.11
CA TYR A 264 17.75 -32.85 -26.26
C TYR A 264 16.57 -32.79 -25.26
N PHE A 265 16.30 -31.62 -24.67
CA PHE A 265 15.17 -31.43 -23.74
C PHE A 265 13.81 -31.70 -24.42
N GLU A 266 13.67 -31.37 -25.70
CA GLU A 266 12.44 -31.61 -26.44
C GLU A 266 12.23 -33.09 -26.78
N ASN A 267 13.32 -33.80 -27.08
CA ASN A 267 13.27 -35.19 -27.61
C ASN A 267 13.42 -36.26 -26.55
N VAL A 268 13.87 -35.94 -25.33
CA VAL A 268 14.06 -36.92 -24.26
C VAL A 268 12.72 -37.36 -23.67
N LYS A 269 12.58 -38.68 -23.43
CA LYS A 269 11.44 -39.22 -22.71
C LYS A 269 11.53 -38.81 -21.24
N LYS A 270 10.54 -38.12 -20.76
CA LYS A 270 10.44 -37.60 -19.39
C LYS A 270 9.58 -38.52 -18.53
N LYS A 271 9.90 -38.63 -17.25
CA LYS A 271 9.10 -39.36 -16.27
C LYS A 271 7.77 -38.64 -15.94
N VAL A 272 7.71 -37.31 -16.11
CA VAL A 272 6.59 -36.43 -15.81
C VAL A 272 6.27 -35.61 -17.06
N ALA A 273 5.01 -35.30 -17.31
CA ALA A 273 4.56 -34.48 -18.43
C ALA A 273 4.98 -33.00 -18.23
N TRP A 274 6.25 -32.69 -18.46
CA TRP A 274 6.81 -31.34 -18.40
C TRP A 274 7.42 -30.96 -19.74
N ASP A 275 6.58 -30.31 -20.55
CA ASP A 275 6.92 -30.00 -21.94
C ASP A 275 7.36 -28.55 -22.14
N LYS A 276 7.79 -28.22 -23.35
CA LYS A 276 8.17 -26.88 -23.75
C LYS A 276 7.07 -25.86 -23.49
N GLU A 277 5.81 -26.24 -23.74
CA GLU A 277 4.65 -25.37 -23.53
C GLU A 277 4.46 -25.02 -22.05
N ASP A 278 4.66 -25.96 -21.15
CA ASP A 278 4.59 -25.73 -19.70
C ASP A 278 5.66 -24.76 -19.21
N VAL A 279 6.91 -24.93 -19.71
CA VAL A 279 8.00 -24.02 -19.36
C VAL A 279 7.72 -22.62 -19.89
N MET A 280 7.18 -22.51 -21.11
CA MET A 280 6.82 -21.22 -21.70
C MET A 280 5.63 -20.55 -21.01
N GLU A 281 4.66 -21.33 -20.54
CA GLU A 281 3.54 -20.84 -19.72
C GLU A 281 4.05 -20.32 -18.37
N ASN A 282 4.96 -21.06 -17.73
CA ASN A 282 5.56 -20.66 -16.48
C ASN A 282 6.39 -19.36 -16.61
N ASP A 283 7.18 -19.24 -17.69
CA ASP A 283 7.93 -18.02 -17.98
C ASP A 283 7.01 -16.80 -18.20
N LEU A 284 5.90 -16.98 -18.93
CA LEU A 284 4.93 -15.91 -19.14
C LEU A 284 4.24 -15.50 -17.83
N TRP A 285 3.94 -16.46 -16.97
CA TRP A 285 3.37 -16.22 -15.64
C TRP A 285 4.34 -15.41 -14.78
N GLU A 286 5.61 -15.85 -14.68
CA GLU A 286 6.67 -15.12 -13.96
C GLU A 286 6.90 -13.72 -14.53
N PHE A 287 6.89 -13.57 -15.84
CA PHE A 287 7.03 -12.27 -16.51
C PHE A 287 5.91 -11.31 -16.11
N ARG A 288 4.66 -11.76 -16.13
CA ARG A 288 3.50 -10.93 -15.75
C ARG A 288 3.51 -10.55 -14.28
N ARG A 289 3.88 -11.49 -13.41
CA ARG A 289 4.06 -11.22 -11.98
C ARG A 289 5.11 -10.11 -11.74
N LYS A 290 6.25 -10.20 -12.41
CA LYS A 290 7.30 -9.18 -12.33
C LYS A 290 6.88 -7.84 -12.96
N CYS A 291 6.08 -7.85 -14.02
CA CYS A 291 5.49 -6.66 -14.60
C CYS A 291 4.54 -5.96 -13.62
N GLU A 292 3.66 -6.72 -12.95
CA GLU A 292 2.76 -6.18 -11.92
C GLU A 292 3.52 -5.55 -10.76
N ALA A 293 4.56 -6.22 -10.24
CA ALA A 293 5.43 -5.66 -9.22
C ALA A 293 6.08 -4.33 -9.67
N SER A 294 6.54 -4.28 -10.92
CA SER A 294 7.14 -3.07 -11.49
C SER A 294 6.14 -1.93 -11.65
N TYR A 295 4.89 -2.22 -12.01
CA TYR A 295 3.83 -1.21 -12.11
C TYR A 295 3.46 -0.62 -10.75
N LEU A 296 3.54 -1.41 -9.69
CA LEU A 296 3.17 -0.97 -8.34
C LEU A 296 4.32 -0.29 -7.61
N LEU A 297 5.51 -0.90 -7.61
CA LEU A 297 6.61 -0.59 -6.68
C LEU A 297 7.86 -0.03 -7.36
N GLY A 298 7.92 0.04 -8.68
CA GLY A 298 9.08 0.56 -9.40
C GLY A 298 9.51 1.93 -8.90
N ILE A 299 10.81 2.22 -8.94
CA ILE A 299 11.35 3.54 -8.60
C ILE A 299 11.87 4.19 -9.88
N LYS A 300 11.45 5.43 -10.13
CA LYS A 300 11.91 6.21 -11.28
C LYS A 300 13.43 6.41 -11.22
N GLY A 301 14.11 5.97 -12.27
CA GLY A 301 15.56 6.12 -12.34
C GLY A 301 16.11 5.98 -13.75
N LYS A 302 17.33 6.45 -13.93
CA LYS A 302 18.13 6.26 -15.13
C LYS A 302 19.55 5.96 -14.71
N ILE A 303 20.09 4.86 -15.22
CA ILE A 303 21.50 4.52 -15.03
C ILE A 303 22.16 4.31 -16.39
N THR A 304 23.45 4.57 -16.44
CA THR A 304 24.27 4.30 -17.62
C THR A 304 25.27 3.24 -17.24
N ILE A 305 25.18 2.08 -17.88
CA ILE A 305 26.03 0.92 -17.57
C ILE A 305 26.72 0.38 -18.84
N ASN A 306 27.89 -0.18 -18.63
CA ASN A 306 28.51 -1.05 -19.60
C ASN A 306 28.12 -2.50 -19.27
N ASP A 307 27.48 -3.19 -20.19
CA ASP A 307 27.11 -4.58 -20.00
C ASP A 307 28.36 -5.47 -20.14
N SER A 308 28.74 -6.11 -19.03
CA SER A 308 29.89 -7.02 -18.99
C SER A 308 29.72 -8.28 -19.88
N GLN A 309 28.49 -8.70 -20.14
CA GLN A 309 28.19 -9.81 -21.05
C GLN A 309 28.29 -9.41 -22.53
N TYR A 310 28.16 -8.12 -22.83
CA TYR A 310 28.21 -7.58 -24.19
C TYR A 310 29.14 -6.38 -24.26
N PRO A 311 30.44 -6.54 -24.03
CA PRO A 311 31.39 -5.42 -23.91
C PRO A 311 31.49 -4.57 -25.17
N ASN A 312 31.14 -5.11 -26.34
CA ASN A 312 31.18 -4.41 -27.61
C ASN A 312 30.02 -3.40 -27.83
N ARG A 313 29.02 -3.38 -26.94
CA ARG A 313 27.86 -2.45 -27.07
C ARG A 313 28.16 -1.06 -26.53
N GLY A 314 29.20 -0.89 -25.72
CA GLY A 314 29.49 0.36 -25.05
C GLY A 314 28.50 0.69 -23.92
N ALA A 315 28.55 1.93 -23.43
CA ALA A 315 27.68 2.38 -22.36
C ALA A 315 26.27 2.66 -22.86
N GLU A 316 25.28 1.98 -22.30
CA GLU A 316 23.86 2.16 -22.64
C GLU A 316 23.06 2.69 -21.44
N ASN A 317 22.02 3.48 -21.74
CA ASN A 317 21.12 4.01 -20.73
C ASN A 317 20.00 3.00 -20.43
N VAL A 318 19.84 2.63 -19.17
CA VAL A 318 18.73 1.82 -18.68
C VAL A 318 17.77 2.71 -17.92
N TYR A 319 16.49 2.66 -18.29
CA TYR A 319 15.42 3.47 -17.70
C TYR A 319 14.51 2.60 -16.84
N PHE A 320 14.16 3.10 -15.66
CA PHE A 320 13.27 2.44 -14.70
C PHE A 320 12.00 3.28 -14.55
N GLN A 321 10.85 2.61 -14.61
CA GLN A 321 9.55 3.26 -14.44
C GLN A 321 9.27 3.60 -12.99
N GLU A 322 8.45 4.61 -12.78
CA GLU A 322 7.88 4.93 -11.48
C GLU A 322 6.65 4.06 -11.22
N GLY A 323 6.62 3.42 -10.06
CA GLY A 323 5.48 2.63 -9.61
C GLY A 323 4.31 3.52 -9.18
N VAL A 324 3.11 3.01 -9.38
CA VAL A 324 1.86 3.71 -9.07
C VAL A 324 1.82 4.18 -7.61
N MET A 325 2.32 3.39 -6.67
CA MET A 325 2.32 3.74 -5.24
C MET A 325 3.07 5.04 -4.93
N TRP A 326 4.18 5.31 -5.63
CA TRP A 326 4.99 6.49 -5.36
C TRP A 326 4.42 7.77 -5.99
N SER A 327 3.59 7.63 -7.00
CA SER A 327 2.92 8.76 -7.67
C SER A 327 1.71 9.28 -6.90
N ILE A 328 1.16 8.51 -5.96
CA ILE A 328 -0.03 8.86 -5.19
C ILE A 328 0.35 9.76 -4.01
N LYS A 329 -0.28 10.93 -3.94
CA LYS A 329 -0.01 11.92 -2.89
C LYS A 329 -1.02 11.92 -1.74
N LYS A 330 -2.22 11.40 -1.96
CA LYS A 330 -3.26 11.33 -0.93
C LYS A 330 -3.14 10.03 -0.15
N HIS A 331 -3.19 10.12 1.17
CA HIS A 331 -3.14 8.96 2.07
C HIS A 331 -4.32 9.01 3.02
N TYR A 332 -4.99 7.88 3.20
CA TYR A 332 -5.97 7.67 4.26
C TYR A 332 -5.34 6.75 5.30
N GLU A 333 -5.37 7.15 6.55
CA GLU A 333 -4.81 6.37 7.66
C GLU A 333 -5.94 5.77 8.48
N TYR A 334 -5.93 4.45 8.61
CA TYR A 334 -6.87 3.71 9.46
C TYR A 334 -6.14 3.11 10.65
N THR A 335 -6.86 2.82 11.72
CA THR A 335 -6.29 2.16 12.90
C THR A 335 -6.25 0.65 12.68
N LYS A 336 -5.06 0.05 12.66
CA LYS A 336 -4.87 -1.39 12.47
C LYS A 336 -5.59 -2.18 13.56
N GLY A 337 -6.33 -3.23 13.17
CA GLY A 337 -7.15 -4.03 14.07
C GLY A 337 -8.51 -3.42 14.45
N ARG A 338 -8.81 -2.20 13.97
CA ARG A 338 -10.03 -1.48 14.31
C ARG A 338 -10.64 -0.76 13.11
N PHE A 339 -10.62 -1.41 11.96
CA PHE A 339 -11.25 -0.87 10.76
C PHE A 339 -12.78 -0.85 10.95
N THR A 340 -13.39 0.32 10.73
CA THR A 340 -14.81 0.55 10.99
C THR A 340 -15.54 0.96 9.72
N PHE A 341 -16.88 0.96 9.79
CA PHE A 341 -17.71 1.51 8.73
C PHE A 341 -17.43 3.01 8.46
N ASN A 342 -17.05 3.77 9.47
CA ASN A 342 -16.66 5.18 9.31
C ASN A 342 -15.40 5.33 8.45
N ASP A 343 -14.49 4.37 8.49
CA ASP A 343 -13.30 4.35 7.63
C ASP A 343 -13.70 4.18 6.16
N PHE A 344 -14.68 3.33 5.85
CA PHE A 344 -15.23 3.25 4.48
C PHE A 344 -15.82 4.58 4.02
N ILE A 345 -16.60 5.25 4.87
CA ILE A 345 -17.14 6.57 4.56
C ILE A 345 -16.01 7.58 4.38
N GLY A 346 -15.00 7.56 5.24
CA GLY A 346 -13.82 8.43 5.17
C GLY A 346 -13.05 8.23 3.86
N ILE A 347 -12.79 6.99 3.48
CA ILE A 347 -12.12 6.63 2.23
C ILE A 347 -12.94 7.11 1.03
N THR A 348 -14.24 6.81 0.99
CA THR A 348 -15.11 7.25 -0.11
C THR A 348 -15.22 8.76 -0.20
N LYS A 349 -15.37 9.45 0.93
CA LYS A 349 -15.37 10.90 1.00
C LYS A 349 -14.07 11.48 0.46
N MET A 350 -12.92 11.00 0.92
CA MET A 350 -11.61 11.50 0.50
C MET A 350 -11.32 11.19 -0.98
N LYS A 351 -11.78 10.02 -1.48
CA LYS A 351 -11.60 9.61 -2.87
C LYS A 351 -12.46 10.42 -3.83
N PHE A 352 -13.74 10.63 -3.51
CA PHE A 352 -14.75 11.17 -4.44
C PHE A 352 -15.07 12.64 -4.24
N THR A 353 -14.47 13.31 -3.24
CA THR A 353 -14.58 14.77 -3.08
C THR A 353 -13.35 15.48 -3.63
N GLY A 354 -13.56 16.61 -4.26
CA GLY A 354 -12.50 17.41 -4.89
C GLY A 354 -12.42 17.19 -6.40
N ASN A 355 -11.22 17.27 -6.96
CA ASN A 355 -10.95 17.22 -8.42
C ASN A 355 -11.07 15.80 -8.99
N ASN A 356 -12.22 15.20 -8.94
CA ASN A 356 -12.42 13.80 -9.35
C ASN A 356 -13.13 13.68 -10.68
N GLY A 357 -12.54 12.91 -11.58
CA GLY A 357 -13.14 12.59 -12.87
C GLY A 357 -14.20 11.49 -12.79
N SER A 358 -13.96 10.43 -12.07
CA SER A 358 -14.82 9.23 -12.06
C SER A 358 -15.50 9.02 -10.71
N LYS A 359 -16.75 8.52 -10.78
CA LYS A 359 -17.52 8.03 -9.62
C LYS A 359 -17.27 6.55 -9.32
N GLU A 360 -16.44 5.87 -10.12
CA GLU A 360 -15.99 4.51 -9.88
C GLU A 360 -14.50 4.51 -9.56
N ALA A 361 -14.12 3.72 -8.56
CA ALA A 361 -12.73 3.50 -8.18
C ALA A 361 -12.41 2.02 -8.13
N PHE A 362 -11.21 1.66 -8.57
CA PHE A 362 -10.61 0.36 -8.33
C PHE A 362 -9.85 0.42 -7.00
N VAL A 363 -10.11 -0.52 -6.11
CA VAL A 363 -9.46 -0.61 -4.81
C VAL A 363 -8.77 -1.95 -4.69
N GLY A 364 -7.47 -1.96 -4.87
CA GLY A 364 -6.64 -3.14 -4.67
C GLY A 364 -6.11 -3.18 -3.24
N VAL A 365 -6.34 -4.25 -2.52
CA VAL A 365 -5.99 -4.39 -1.10
C VAL A 365 -5.19 -5.65 -0.83
N GLY A 366 -4.28 -5.58 0.16
CA GLY A 366 -3.60 -6.76 0.68
C GLY A 366 -4.53 -7.58 1.58
N LYS A 367 -4.13 -8.81 1.90
CA LYS A 367 -4.96 -9.78 2.64
C LYS A 367 -5.38 -9.29 4.02
N ASP A 368 -4.45 -8.65 4.77
CA ASP A 368 -4.73 -8.23 6.16
C ASP A 368 -5.75 -7.08 6.18
N LEU A 369 -5.60 -6.09 5.29
CA LEU A 369 -6.58 -5.03 5.14
C LEU A 369 -7.93 -5.56 4.62
N LEU A 370 -7.92 -6.53 3.70
CA LEU A 370 -9.15 -7.15 3.20
C LEU A 370 -9.88 -7.90 4.32
N GLU A 371 -9.14 -8.61 5.18
CA GLU A 371 -9.71 -9.30 6.36
C GLU A 371 -10.37 -8.30 7.31
N GLU A 372 -9.70 -7.18 7.61
CA GLU A 372 -10.27 -6.12 8.45
C GLU A 372 -11.54 -5.51 7.82
N MET A 373 -11.52 -5.25 6.51
CA MET A 373 -12.69 -4.77 5.79
C MET A 373 -13.86 -5.75 5.83
N MET A 374 -13.59 -7.06 5.76
CA MET A 374 -14.62 -8.09 5.82
C MET A 374 -15.23 -8.27 7.22
N LYS A 375 -14.51 -7.92 8.28
CA LYS A 375 -15.01 -7.98 9.66
C LYS A 375 -15.99 -6.86 10.01
N VAL A 376 -16.10 -5.83 9.17
CA VAL A 376 -17.01 -4.71 9.39
C VAL A 376 -18.46 -5.17 9.31
N ASP A 377 -19.26 -4.86 10.33
CA ASP A 377 -20.68 -5.17 10.35
C ASP A 377 -21.47 -4.20 9.46
N TYR A 378 -21.98 -4.72 8.35
CA TYR A 378 -22.80 -3.97 7.39
C TYR A 378 -24.30 -3.96 7.73
N THR A 379 -24.73 -4.69 8.77
CA THR A 379 -26.16 -4.85 9.10
C THR A 379 -26.78 -3.58 9.66
N LEU A 380 -25.96 -2.66 10.19
CA LEU A 380 -26.39 -1.39 10.75
C LEU A 380 -26.82 -0.36 9.69
N THR A 381 -26.51 -0.59 8.41
CA THR A 381 -26.77 0.39 7.34
C THR A 381 -27.54 -0.25 6.20
N LYS A 382 -28.85 0.02 6.16
CA LYS A 382 -29.77 -0.52 5.14
C LYS A 382 -29.50 -0.02 3.70
N ASP A 383 -28.69 1.03 3.54
CA ASP A 383 -28.50 1.72 2.27
C ASP A 383 -27.22 1.35 1.53
N ILE A 384 -26.41 0.42 2.08
CA ILE A 384 -25.16 -0.01 1.46
C ILE A 384 -25.28 -1.40 0.91
N ASN A 385 -25.16 -1.48 -0.41
CA ASN A 385 -25.18 -2.73 -1.14
C ASN A 385 -23.74 -3.16 -1.48
N VAL A 386 -23.27 -4.21 -0.85
CA VAL A 386 -22.09 -4.94 -1.31
C VAL A 386 -22.55 -5.96 -2.33
N LYS A 387 -22.21 -5.75 -3.60
CA LYS A 387 -22.62 -6.63 -4.71
C LYS A 387 -21.39 -7.20 -5.40
N PRO A 388 -21.36 -8.50 -5.70
CA PRO A 388 -20.34 -9.04 -6.57
C PRO A 388 -20.52 -8.47 -7.98
N ARG A 389 -19.45 -7.95 -8.55
CA ARG A 389 -19.37 -7.49 -9.95
C ARG A 389 -18.20 -8.17 -10.64
N GLU A 390 -18.35 -8.42 -11.92
CA GLU A 390 -17.27 -8.92 -12.77
C GLU A 390 -17.03 -7.94 -13.91
N LYS A 391 -15.78 -7.52 -14.07
CA LYS A 391 -15.37 -6.65 -15.17
C LYS A 391 -13.95 -7.03 -15.57
N TRP A 392 -13.69 -7.12 -16.88
CA TRP A 392 -12.39 -7.54 -17.45
C TRP A 392 -11.90 -8.93 -17.04
N GLY A 393 -12.77 -9.82 -16.57
CA GLY A 393 -12.43 -11.14 -16.02
C GLY A 393 -11.93 -11.10 -14.57
N ILE A 394 -12.09 -9.94 -13.89
CA ILE A 394 -11.79 -9.78 -12.48
C ILE A 394 -13.09 -9.69 -11.70
N LYS A 395 -13.20 -10.48 -10.63
CA LYS A 395 -14.33 -10.44 -9.70
C LYS A 395 -14.06 -9.41 -8.62
N PHE A 396 -14.95 -8.45 -8.46
CA PHE A 396 -14.88 -7.38 -7.48
C PHE A 396 -15.97 -7.50 -6.44
N GLN A 397 -15.69 -7.03 -5.24
CA GLN A 397 -16.71 -6.66 -4.28
C GLN A 397 -16.99 -5.17 -4.43
N ALA A 398 -18.16 -4.82 -4.97
CA ALA A 398 -18.51 -3.42 -5.17
C ALA A 398 -19.19 -2.88 -3.92
N PHE A 399 -18.59 -1.85 -3.34
CA PHE A 399 -19.13 -1.05 -2.26
C PHE A 399 -19.74 0.22 -2.84
N GLU A 400 -21.07 0.35 -2.77
CA GLU A 400 -21.81 1.49 -3.30
C GLU A 400 -22.13 2.48 -2.17
N SER A 401 -21.73 3.73 -2.34
CA SER A 401 -22.03 4.83 -1.43
C SER A 401 -22.61 6.03 -2.18
N SER A 402 -23.20 6.99 -1.47
CA SER A 402 -23.68 8.24 -2.06
C SER A 402 -22.58 9.06 -2.74
N PHE A 403 -21.33 8.86 -2.38
CA PHE A 403 -20.17 9.54 -2.99
C PHE A 403 -19.71 8.88 -4.30
N GLY A 404 -19.86 7.56 -4.41
CA GLY A 404 -19.41 6.78 -5.55
C GLY A 404 -19.26 5.31 -5.21
N THR A 405 -18.77 4.52 -6.17
CA THR A 405 -18.62 3.07 -6.08
C THR A 405 -17.14 2.68 -5.97
N MET A 406 -16.78 1.89 -4.97
CA MET A 406 -15.47 1.25 -4.84
C MET A 406 -15.55 -0.21 -5.24
N ASN A 407 -14.72 -0.62 -6.20
CA ASN A 407 -14.58 -2.00 -6.63
C ASN A 407 -13.35 -2.60 -5.95
N ILE A 408 -13.57 -3.37 -4.89
CA ILE A 408 -12.52 -3.93 -4.03
C ILE A 408 -12.07 -5.28 -4.59
N VAL A 409 -10.77 -5.47 -4.67
CA VAL A 409 -10.15 -6.74 -5.09
C VAL A 409 -8.88 -7.00 -4.28
N HIS A 410 -8.61 -8.26 -4.03
CA HIS A 410 -7.35 -8.70 -3.43
C HIS A 410 -6.20 -8.59 -4.42
N LEU A 411 -5.06 -8.05 -3.97
CA LEU A 411 -3.80 -7.96 -4.73
C LEU A 411 -2.75 -8.87 -4.11
N PRO A 412 -2.53 -10.10 -4.65
CA PRO A 412 -1.56 -11.04 -4.09
C PRO A 412 -0.13 -10.49 -4.03
N ILE A 413 0.24 -9.62 -4.97
CA ILE A 413 1.57 -9.02 -5.02
C ILE A 413 1.89 -8.17 -3.77
N LEU A 414 0.88 -7.52 -3.16
CA LEU A 414 1.09 -6.76 -1.92
C LEU A 414 1.46 -7.67 -0.75
N ASP A 415 0.90 -8.87 -0.71
CA ASP A 415 1.21 -9.85 0.34
C ASP A 415 2.63 -10.39 0.20
N GLU A 416 3.08 -10.64 -1.03
CA GLU A 416 4.43 -11.11 -1.31
C GLU A 416 5.51 -10.11 -0.90
N VAL A 417 5.24 -8.81 -1.07
CA VAL A 417 6.17 -7.73 -0.69
C VAL A 417 5.98 -7.25 0.75
N LYS A 418 5.20 -7.98 1.56
CA LYS A 418 4.92 -7.65 2.98
C LYS A 418 4.22 -6.31 3.19
N LEU A 419 3.36 -5.92 2.26
CA LEU A 419 2.48 -4.75 2.32
C LEU A 419 1.02 -5.18 2.41
N SER A 420 0.75 -6.25 3.14
CA SER A 420 -0.57 -6.88 3.26
C SER A 420 -1.63 -6.01 3.94
N ASP A 421 -1.20 -5.00 4.68
CA ASP A 421 -2.04 -4.03 5.39
C ASP A 421 -2.29 -2.72 4.60
N ILE A 422 -1.84 -2.66 3.35
CA ILE A 422 -2.00 -1.49 2.49
C ILE A 422 -3.05 -1.74 1.41
N GLY A 423 -3.77 -0.66 1.06
CA GLY A 423 -4.68 -0.63 -0.07
C GLY A 423 -4.37 0.53 -1.02
N ILE A 424 -4.65 0.33 -2.30
CA ILE A 424 -4.45 1.32 -3.35
C ILE A 424 -5.77 1.58 -4.04
N CYS A 425 -6.23 2.82 -4.01
CA CYS A 425 -7.46 3.24 -4.65
C CYS A 425 -7.16 4.05 -5.91
N LEU A 426 -7.49 3.49 -7.07
CA LEU A 426 -7.16 4.04 -8.38
C LEU A 426 -8.42 4.52 -9.12
N ASP A 427 -8.27 5.62 -9.84
CA ASP A 427 -9.21 6.08 -10.83
C ASP A 427 -8.80 5.54 -12.19
N LEU A 428 -9.62 4.66 -12.76
CA LEU A 428 -9.29 3.99 -14.02
C LEU A 428 -9.33 4.93 -15.22
N ASP A 429 -10.13 5.98 -15.16
CA ASP A 429 -10.20 6.99 -16.23
C ASP A 429 -8.94 7.85 -16.32
N MET A 430 -8.22 7.96 -15.19
CA MET A 430 -6.97 8.72 -15.08
C MET A 430 -5.73 7.83 -15.19
N LEU A 431 -5.91 6.53 -15.49
CA LEU A 431 -4.83 5.58 -15.69
C LEU A 431 -4.41 5.55 -17.15
N VAL A 432 -3.14 5.74 -17.42
CA VAL A 432 -2.58 5.77 -18.78
C VAL A 432 -1.39 4.82 -18.89
N LEU A 433 -1.46 3.91 -19.86
CA LEU A 433 -0.34 3.06 -20.24
C LEU A 433 0.38 3.70 -21.45
N TYR A 434 1.56 4.25 -21.20
CA TYR A 434 2.47 4.64 -22.28
C TYR A 434 3.25 3.41 -22.72
N TYR A 435 3.29 3.11 -23.99
CA TYR A 435 4.04 1.99 -24.52
C TYR A 435 4.82 2.37 -25.80
N MET A 436 6.00 1.84 -25.93
CA MET A 436 6.79 1.87 -27.15
C MET A 436 6.59 0.57 -27.92
N MET A 437 6.65 -0.54 -27.19
CA MET A 437 6.48 -1.89 -27.71
C MET A 437 5.52 -2.64 -26.77
N GLU A 438 4.42 -3.13 -27.34
CA GLU A 438 3.56 -4.08 -26.64
C GLU A 438 4.29 -5.42 -26.47
N GLU A 439 3.76 -6.27 -25.61
CA GLU A 439 4.30 -7.61 -25.41
C GLU A 439 4.49 -8.33 -26.75
N LYS A 440 5.73 -8.68 -27.04
CA LYS A 440 6.09 -9.46 -28.21
C LYS A 440 6.91 -10.65 -27.76
N ARG A 441 6.51 -11.82 -28.24
CA ARG A 441 7.27 -13.04 -28.12
C ARG A 441 8.08 -13.22 -29.42
N ARG A 442 9.36 -13.52 -29.29
CA ARG A 442 10.25 -13.85 -30.39
C ARG A 442 10.86 -15.21 -30.12
N ILE A 443 10.83 -16.06 -31.13
CA ILE A 443 11.49 -17.34 -31.13
C ILE A 443 12.69 -17.18 -32.04
N ASP A 444 13.89 -17.34 -31.49
CA ASP A 444 15.14 -17.26 -32.23
C ASP A 444 15.88 -18.58 -32.07
N MET A 445 16.29 -19.15 -33.18
CA MET A 445 17.24 -20.28 -33.19
C MET A 445 18.61 -19.75 -32.77
N GLU A 446 19.28 -20.44 -31.88
CA GLU A 446 20.59 -20.01 -31.39
C GLU A 446 21.63 -20.06 -32.50
N THR A 447 22.25 -18.93 -32.81
CA THR A 447 23.21 -18.81 -33.92
C THR A 447 24.67 -18.96 -33.50
N GLN A 448 24.96 -19.12 -32.20
CA GLN A 448 26.33 -19.17 -31.66
C GLN A 448 26.91 -20.60 -31.52
N GLY A 449 26.39 -21.54 -32.30
CA GLY A 449 26.89 -22.94 -32.31
C GLY A 449 26.27 -23.81 -31.23
N GLU A 450 25.23 -23.38 -30.55
CA GLU A 450 24.44 -24.17 -29.60
C GLU A 450 23.18 -24.71 -30.29
N ALA A 451 22.90 -25.99 -30.12
CA ALA A 451 21.65 -26.62 -30.56
C ALA A 451 20.55 -26.31 -29.55
N ALA A 452 19.99 -25.11 -29.64
CA ALA A 452 18.98 -24.64 -28.71
C ALA A 452 18.05 -23.61 -29.37
N GLU A 453 16.78 -23.64 -28.94
CA GLU A 453 15.78 -22.62 -29.28
C GLU A 453 15.64 -21.64 -28.12
N ARG A 454 15.59 -20.35 -28.43
CA ARG A 454 15.41 -19.28 -27.45
C ARG A 454 14.06 -18.59 -27.66
N ASN A 455 13.28 -18.49 -26.59
CA ASN A 455 12.03 -17.77 -26.57
C ASN A 455 12.17 -16.50 -25.72
N VAL A 456 12.07 -15.34 -26.35
CA VAL A 456 12.26 -14.04 -25.70
C VAL A 456 10.95 -13.27 -25.69
N THR A 457 10.46 -12.92 -24.50
CA THR A 457 9.32 -12.03 -24.30
C THR A 457 9.83 -10.64 -23.95
N ILE A 458 9.43 -9.64 -24.73
CA ILE A 458 9.87 -8.25 -24.58
C ILE A 458 8.66 -7.33 -24.55
N GLN A 459 8.68 -6.38 -23.60
CA GLN A 459 7.69 -5.30 -23.49
C GLN A 459 8.40 -4.01 -23.10
N THR A 460 7.99 -2.86 -23.64
CA THR A 460 8.52 -1.56 -23.24
C THR A 460 7.37 -0.61 -22.99
N ASP A 461 7.11 -0.33 -21.73
CA ASP A 461 5.97 0.46 -21.28
C ASP A 461 6.17 1.13 -19.93
N CYS A 462 5.17 1.91 -19.52
CA CYS A 462 5.07 2.54 -18.20
C CYS A 462 3.60 2.79 -17.88
N LEU A 463 3.17 2.35 -16.71
CA LEU A 463 1.84 2.66 -16.18
C LEU A 463 1.91 3.96 -15.38
N THR A 464 1.14 4.96 -15.77
CA THR A 464 1.21 6.30 -15.20
C THR A 464 -0.15 6.76 -14.74
N LEU A 465 -0.19 7.41 -13.58
CA LEU A 465 -1.37 8.09 -13.04
C LEU A 465 -1.41 9.53 -13.52
N LYS A 466 -2.61 10.01 -13.85
CA LYS A 466 -2.87 11.41 -14.12
C LYS A 466 -3.81 11.98 -13.06
N GLY A 467 -3.52 13.22 -12.65
CA GLY A 467 -4.32 13.90 -11.64
C GLY A 467 -4.04 13.42 -10.20
N TYR A 468 -4.84 13.93 -9.28
CA TYR A 468 -4.67 13.73 -7.84
C TYR A 468 -5.83 12.97 -7.20
N SER A 469 -6.62 12.26 -8.00
CA SER A 469 -7.80 11.51 -7.52
C SER A 469 -7.48 10.13 -6.95
N HIS A 470 -6.21 9.76 -6.87
CA HIS A 470 -5.76 8.46 -6.37
C HIS A 470 -5.46 8.54 -4.87
N LEU A 471 -5.64 7.43 -4.15
CA LEU A 471 -5.53 7.35 -2.70
C LEU A 471 -4.79 6.07 -2.28
N ILE A 472 -3.89 6.17 -1.32
CA ILE A 472 -3.33 5.03 -0.59
C ILE A 472 -4.05 4.91 0.74
N ILE A 473 -4.47 3.70 1.08
CA ILE A 473 -5.01 3.32 2.38
C ILE A 473 -3.89 2.63 3.14
N LYS A 474 -3.49 3.16 4.28
CA LYS A 474 -2.40 2.60 5.09
C LYS A 474 -2.77 2.61 6.57
N PRO A 475 -2.21 1.71 7.38
CA PRO A 475 -2.42 1.76 8.80
C PRO A 475 -1.72 2.99 9.40
N ASN A 476 -2.33 3.59 10.41
CA ASN A 476 -1.70 4.63 11.20
C ASN A 476 -0.62 3.99 12.09
N THR A 477 0.63 4.37 11.90
CA THR A 477 1.77 3.86 12.68
C THR A 477 1.76 4.33 14.12
N SER A 478 1.13 5.46 14.41
CA SER A 478 0.92 5.94 15.78
C SER A 478 -0.27 5.26 16.48
N GLY A 479 -1.17 4.63 15.71
CA GLY A 479 -2.39 3.99 16.20
C GLY A 479 -2.21 2.63 16.84
N PHE A 480 -1.01 2.06 16.87
CA PHE A 480 -0.78 0.78 17.56
C PHE A 480 -1.08 0.87 19.05
N ASN A 481 -1.01 2.09 19.61
CA ASN A 481 -1.36 2.35 21.01
C ASN A 481 -2.85 2.75 21.19
N ASP A 482 -3.52 3.20 20.12
CA ASP A 482 -4.93 3.60 20.16
C ASP A 482 -5.89 2.48 19.73
N ALA A 483 -5.35 1.36 19.20
CA ALA A 483 -6.13 0.24 18.66
C ALA A 483 -6.83 -0.61 19.73
N GLN A 484 -6.49 -0.45 20.99
CA GLN A 484 -7.18 -1.12 22.09
C GLN A 484 -7.98 -0.09 22.88
N PRO A 485 -9.32 -0.11 22.76
CA PRO A 485 -10.19 0.89 23.41
C PRO A 485 -10.12 0.87 24.94
N ASP A 486 -9.60 -0.19 25.51
CA ASP A 486 -9.54 -0.41 26.96
C ASP A 486 -8.12 -0.32 27.55
N LEU A 487 -7.10 -0.07 26.71
CA LEU A 487 -5.71 0.06 27.15
C LEU A 487 -5.31 1.53 27.20
N VAL A 488 -5.37 2.11 28.36
CA VAL A 488 -4.87 3.47 28.61
C VAL A 488 -3.36 3.43 28.54
N LYS A 489 -2.76 4.24 27.65
CA LYS A 489 -1.30 4.38 27.58
C LYS A 489 -0.80 5.01 28.87
N ALA A 490 -0.19 4.21 29.71
CA ALA A 490 0.43 4.71 30.93
C ALA A 490 1.67 5.55 30.56
N LYS A 491 1.71 6.78 31.04
CA LYS A 491 2.88 7.65 30.93
C LYS A 491 3.95 7.13 31.88
N THR A 492 5.15 6.89 31.39
CA THR A 492 6.28 6.48 32.26
C THR A 492 6.71 7.63 33.15
N SER A 493 6.89 7.37 34.45
CA SER A 493 7.36 8.35 35.41
C SER A 493 8.28 7.71 36.44
N SER A 494 9.30 8.43 36.86
CA SER A 494 10.15 8.06 37.99
C SER A 494 9.60 8.55 39.32
N ASP A 495 8.59 9.42 39.32
CA ASP A 495 7.98 10.01 40.50
C ASP A 495 6.49 10.27 40.25
N LEU A 496 5.70 10.43 41.29
CA LEU A 496 4.26 10.65 41.24
C LEU A 496 3.95 12.15 41.29
N PRO A 497 3.17 12.71 40.33
CA PRO A 497 2.76 14.10 40.39
C PRO A 497 1.92 14.39 41.64
N SER A 498 2.26 15.47 42.35
CA SER A 498 1.55 15.90 43.55
C SER A 498 0.34 16.81 43.28
N SER A 499 0.22 17.33 42.05
CA SER A 499 -0.87 18.24 41.66
C SER A 499 -1.23 18.08 40.18
N GLY A 500 -2.44 18.51 39.83
CA GLY A 500 -2.92 18.47 38.41
C GLY A 500 -3.37 17.08 37.96
N ASN A 501 -3.61 16.16 38.91
CA ASN A 501 -4.03 14.79 38.59
C ASN A 501 -5.53 14.74 38.29
N THR A 502 -5.89 14.00 37.25
CA THR A 502 -7.29 13.71 36.90
C THR A 502 -7.65 12.31 37.34
N GLU A 503 -8.84 12.11 37.91
CA GLU A 503 -9.33 10.79 38.29
C GLU A 503 -9.26 9.82 37.09
N GLY A 504 -8.70 8.63 37.30
CA GLY A 504 -8.47 7.65 36.24
C GLY A 504 -7.13 7.77 35.52
N SER A 505 -6.30 8.79 35.81
CA SER A 505 -4.95 8.89 35.24
C SER A 505 -4.09 7.71 35.64
N ILE A 506 -3.37 7.10 34.69
CA ILE A 506 -2.51 5.93 34.92
C ILE A 506 -1.06 6.28 34.56
N LEU A 507 -0.14 5.88 35.47
CA LEU A 507 1.32 6.04 35.26
C LEU A 507 2.03 4.70 35.42
N TYR A 508 3.06 4.47 34.65
CA TYR A 508 4.00 3.36 34.81
C TYR A 508 5.23 3.83 35.56
N LEU A 509 5.53 3.20 36.69
CA LEU A 509 6.65 3.60 37.55
C LEU A 509 7.95 2.93 37.11
N THR A 510 8.99 3.75 36.95
CA THR A 510 10.35 3.31 36.64
C THR A 510 11.23 3.16 37.87
N SER A 511 10.78 3.69 39.02
CA SER A 511 11.48 3.61 40.31
C SER A 511 10.49 3.32 41.45
N ASP A 512 11.00 2.81 42.59
CA ASP A 512 10.21 2.59 43.79
C ASP A 512 9.80 3.93 44.38
N VAL A 513 8.52 4.05 44.76
CA VAL A 513 7.98 5.25 45.42
C VAL A 513 7.45 4.85 46.80
N ALA A 514 8.03 5.46 47.84
CA ALA A 514 7.61 5.22 49.23
C ALA A 514 6.20 5.78 49.49
N ALA A 515 5.47 5.17 50.41
CA ALA A 515 4.14 5.64 50.81
C ALA A 515 4.18 7.08 51.33
N SER A 516 3.19 7.89 50.93
CA SER A 516 3.01 9.28 51.39
C SER A 516 1.51 9.59 51.57
N GLU A 517 1.17 10.83 51.90
CA GLU A 517 -0.23 11.26 52.00
C GLU A 517 -1.00 11.12 50.67
N ILE A 518 -0.30 11.21 49.55
CA ILE A 518 -0.88 11.21 48.19
C ILE A 518 -0.69 9.88 47.42
N ASN A 519 -0.02 8.89 48.02
CA ASN A 519 0.20 7.58 47.38
C ASN A 519 0.42 6.46 48.40
N GLU A 520 0.11 5.24 47.99
CA GLU A 520 0.54 4.01 48.65
C GLU A 520 1.99 3.67 48.31
N GLU A 521 2.58 2.70 49.00
CA GLU A 521 3.90 2.16 48.61
C GLU A 521 3.78 1.46 47.25
N LEU A 522 4.49 1.96 46.28
CA LEU A 522 4.46 1.46 44.90
C LEU A 522 5.88 1.13 44.43
N LYS A 523 6.03 0.02 43.70
CA LYS A 523 7.34 -0.46 43.22
C LYS A 523 7.58 -0.17 41.76
N ALA A 524 8.83 -0.07 41.38
CA ALA A 524 9.23 0.00 39.96
C ALA A 524 8.63 -1.17 39.18
N GLY A 525 8.16 -0.89 37.98
CA GLY A 525 7.48 -1.86 37.13
C GLY A 525 5.98 -2.02 37.45
N GLN A 526 5.42 -1.26 38.39
CA GLN A 526 3.98 -1.24 38.67
C GLN A 526 3.28 -0.08 37.98
N LEU A 527 1.99 -0.25 37.78
CA LEU A 527 1.09 0.80 37.33
C LEU A 527 0.42 1.44 38.52
N ALA A 528 0.44 2.77 38.54
CA ALA A 528 -0.24 3.59 39.53
C ALA A 528 -1.43 4.30 38.88
N GLN A 529 -2.58 4.32 39.58
CA GLN A 529 -3.77 5.04 39.15
C GLN A 529 -4.16 6.09 40.17
N TRP A 530 -4.54 7.28 39.73
CA TRP A 530 -5.13 8.30 40.57
C TRP A 530 -6.62 8.04 40.78
N ASN A 531 -7.04 7.80 42.01
CA ASN A 531 -8.43 7.49 42.38
C ASN A 531 -9.26 8.73 42.77
N GLY A 532 -8.78 9.92 42.45
CA GLY A 532 -9.39 11.20 42.86
C GLY A 532 -8.79 11.79 44.12
N THR A 533 -8.15 10.98 44.99
CA THR A 533 -7.56 11.42 46.26
C THR A 533 -6.09 11.04 46.39
N LYS A 534 -5.72 9.85 45.97
CA LYS A 534 -4.34 9.34 46.04
C LYS A 534 -4.00 8.39 44.90
N TRP A 535 -2.69 8.18 44.69
CA TRP A 535 -2.18 7.17 43.78
C TRP A 535 -2.25 5.79 44.45
N VAL A 536 -2.91 4.85 43.80
CA VAL A 536 -3.09 3.46 44.22
C VAL A 536 -2.55 2.52 43.17
N LYS A 537 -2.23 1.28 43.54
CA LYS A 537 -1.84 0.26 42.59
C LYS A 537 -2.99 -0.01 41.61
N TYR A 538 -2.71 0.01 40.31
CA TYR A 538 -3.66 -0.37 39.28
C TYR A 538 -3.55 -1.86 38.95
N GLU A 539 -4.65 -2.59 38.99
CA GLU A 539 -4.70 -4.05 38.79
C GLU A 539 -5.33 -4.45 37.44
N GLY A 540 -5.65 -3.49 36.58
CA GLY A 540 -6.19 -3.76 35.25
C GLY A 540 -5.10 -4.04 34.18
N ASP A 541 -5.50 -4.57 33.05
CA ASP A 541 -4.62 -4.80 31.92
C ASP A 541 -4.29 -3.48 31.23
N VAL A 542 -3.01 -3.09 31.21
CA VAL A 542 -2.53 -1.87 30.57
C VAL A 542 -1.30 -2.19 29.72
N TYR A 543 -1.28 -1.67 28.50
CA TYR A 543 -0.10 -1.75 27.65
C TYR A 543 0.90 -0.65 28.01
N VAL A 544 2.10 -1.06 28.41
CA VAL A 544 3.22 -0.15 28.64
C VAL A 544 4.05 -0.10 27.37
N GLY A 545 3.94 0.99 26.61
CA GLY A 545 4.78 1.22 25.45
C GLY A 545 6.23 1.50 25.87
N VAL A 546 7.16 0.70 25.38
CA VAL A 546 8.62 0.90 25.50
C VAL A 546 9.07 1.93 24.48
#